data_c211916ab72aab45da61a3cb72438481
#
_entry.id   c211916ab72aab45da61a3cb72438481
#
_cell.length_a   1.000
_cell.length_b   1.000
_cell.length_c   1.000
_cell.angle_alpha   90.00
_cell.angle_beta   90.00
_cell.angle_gamma   90.00
#
_symmetry.space_group_name_H-M   'P 1'
#
loop_
_entity.id
_entity.type
_entity.pdbx_description
1 polymer ?
#
loop_
_entity_poly.entity_id
_entity_poly.type
_entity_poly.pdbx_seq_one_letter_code
_entity_poly.pdbx_strand_id
1 'polypeptide(L)'
;MKERNGQLRYLSIVIGAFLSVGVIVGLTNNLYSLYVIPITTGLGISRGLYSMGITVRYIASAFCNLFMGRLYQRFGYRRPTVLLVLLVAASYVGYGTARNAVPLFLGALIYGVGEYFISTAALSRMLGNWFQSHLGVVTGIVMAASGVGGSALSLALSGIMGSADWRASLLFAAGLLAAVAVMIFFVMKDRPEELGLQPYHDPERRGAAHKPKKVAAPWAGVPMQVLLKKPYFYLTMIGMMLATIASNGVYSAVVPHLQDRGLSAAYAAKMLSLMLVLLAVDKIVLGMLADRFGAHFSTLLCVLFTFSGIVVLTLVKNEWQAVIAVVLLSVSVCLNGFIQPLLAAEIFGRSAYNTTLGIMMAMLSVGGLLSSPLVNFSFDATGSYTRILIVLAVIAAVDALFLLPAFHAEAKYRRELEASGQAGDAAPEK
;
A
#
# COMPACT_ATOMS: atom_id res chain seq x y z
N MET A 1 -27.51 25.39 15.62
CA MET A 1 -26.47 25.87 14.69
C MET A 1 -25.07 25.33 15.02
N LYS A 2 -24.59 25.35 16.28
CA LYS A 2 -23.24 24.83 16.65
C LYS A 2 -23.03 23.35 16.36
N GLU A 3 -24.02 22.47 16.64
CA GLU A 3 -23.90 21.03 16.38
C GLU A 3 -23.86 20.71 14.88
N ARG A 4 -24.69 21.37 14.07
CA ARG A 4 -24.67 21.20 12.61
C ARG A 4 -23.33 21.66 11.98
N ASN A 5 -22.74 22.74 12.51
CA ASN A 5 -21.41 23.18 12.09
C ASN A 5 -20.31 22.20 12.52
N GLY A 6 -20.45 21.53 13.66
CA GLY A 6 -19.55 20.46 14.09
C GLY A 6 -19.58 19.25 13.15
N GLN A 7 -20.78 18.73 12.84
CA GLN A 7 -20.93 17.60 11.91
C GLN A 7 -20.36 17.88 10.51
N LEU A 8 -20.58 19.08 9.97
CA LEU A 8 -19.99 19.50 8.69
C LEU A 8 -18.47 19.53 8.74
N ARG A 9 -17.85 19.87 9.88
CA ARG A 9 -16.42 19.87 10.05
C ARG A 9 -15.82 18.46 10.09
N TYR A 10 -16.44 17.51 10.81
CA TYR A 10 -16.00 16.10 10.78
C TYR A 10 -16.10 15.54 9.37
N LEU A 11 -17.19 15.81 8.65
CA LEU A 11 -17.35 15.39 7.27
C LEU A 11 -16.28 16.01 6.35
N SER A 12 -15.98 17.30 6.51
CA SER A 12 -14.93 17.96 5.69
C SER A 12 -13.55 17.37 5.91
N ILE A 13 -13.22 16.92 7.13
CA ILE A 13 -11.97 16.21 7.42
C ILE A 13 -11.94 14.84 6.72
N VAL A 14 -13.04 14.10 6.75
CA VAL A 14 -13.12 12.78 6.07
C VAL A 14 -13.02 12.95 4.55
N ILE A 15 -13.73 13.91 3.98
CA ILE A 15 -13.67 14.20 2.52
C ILE A 15 -12.25 14.67 2.15
N GLY A 16 -11.66 15.58 2.91
CA GLY A 16 -10.30 16.06 2.68
C GLY A 16 -9.26 14.93 2.76
N ALA A 17 -9.40 14.04 3.73
CA ALA A 17 -8.56 12.84 3.86
C ALA A 17 -8.76 11.88 2.68
N PHE A 18 -10.01 11.63 2.27
CA PHE A 18 -10.35 10.79 1.12
C PHE A 18 -9.72 11.33 -0.18
N LEU A 19 -9.91 12.62 -0.46
CA LEU A 19 -9.32 13.27 -1.64
C LEU A 19 -7.79 13.26 -1.59
N SER A 20 -7.20 13.50 -0.41
CA SER A 20 -5.74 13.45 -0.23
C SER A 20 -5.18 12.07 -0.58
N VAL A 21 -5.75 11.00 -0.02
CA VAL A 21 -5.32 9.63 -0.30
C VAL A 21 -5.58 9.24 -1.77
N GLY A 22 -6.76 9.59 -2.29
CA GLY A 22 -7.14 9.30 -3.68
C GLY A 22 -6.16 9.89 -4.69
N VAL A 23 -5.78 11.14 -4.50
CA VAL A 23 -4.86 11.82 -5.40
C VAL A 23 -3.40 11.47 -5.10
N ILE A 24 -2.94 11.65 -3.86
CA ILE A 24 -1.53 11.48 -3.54
C ILE A 24 -1.10 10.02 -3.73
N VAL A 25 -1.74 9.09 -3.01
CA VAL A 25 -1.40 7.66 -3.10
C VAL A 25 -1.78 7.10 -4.48
N GLY A 26 -2.91 7.55 -5.03
CA GLY A 26 -3.33 7.20 -6.38
C GLY A 26 -2.27 7.52 -7.43
N LEU A 27 -1.73 8.73 -7.45
CA LEU A 27 -0.69 9.14 -8.40
C LEU A 27 0.66 8.46 -8.12
N THR A 28 1.09 8.49 -6.86
CA THR A 28 2.50 8.20 -6.54
C THR A 28 2.80 6.72 -6.39
N ASN A 29 1.84 5.92 -5.93
CA ASN A 29 2.01 4.48 -5.75
C ASN A 29 1.38 3.65 -6.86
N ASN A 30 0.19 4.08 -7.35
CA ASN A 30 -0.64 3.20 -8.15
C ASN A 30 -0.46 3.40 -9.67
N LEU A 31 0.23 4.44 -10.14
CA LEU A 31 0.32 4.73 -11.58
C LEU A 31 1.72 4.56 -12.17
N TYR A 32 2.66 3.98 -11.40
CA TYR A 32 4.03 3.78 -11.88
C TYR A 32 4.10 3.00 -13.21
N SER A 33 3.37 1.88 -13.30
CA SER A 33 3.40 1.01 -14.48
C SER A 33 2.84 1.69 -15.75
N LEU A 34 1.95 2.69 -15.59
CA LEU A 34 1.40 3.46 -16.69
C LEU A 34 2.48 4.28 -17.43
N TYR A 35 3.51 4.74 -16.71
CA TYR A 35 4.55 5.63 -17.22
C TYR A 35 5.81 4.90 -17.71
N VAL A 36 5.93 3.60 -17.53
CA VAL A 36 7.15 2.83 -17.91
C VAL A 36 7.48 3.04 -19.39
N ILE A 37 6.59 2.70 -20.29
CA ILE A 37 6.84 2.82 -21.73
C ILE A 37 6.95 4.28 -22.19
N PRO A 38 6.01 5.19 -21.87
CA PRO A 38 6.07 6.57 -22.33
C PRO A 38 7.35 7.29 -21.93
N ILE A 39 7.80 7.14 -20.68
CA ILE A 39 9.02 7.81 -20.20
C ILE A 39 10.28 7.17 -20.80
N THR A 40 10.38 5.84 -20.81
CA THR A 40 11.58 5.17 -21.31
C THR A 40 11.78 5.40 -22.80
N THR A 41 10.71 5.34 -23.59
CA THR A 41 10.74 5.66 -25.02
C THR A 41 11.03 7.15 -25.25
N GLY A 42 10.35 8.04 -24.50
CA GLY A 42 10.50 9.48 -24.67
C GLY A 42 11.86 10.05 -24.27
N LEU A 43 12.57 9.38 -23.35
CA LEU A 43 13.92 9.77 -22.91
C LEU A 43 15.04 8.90 -23.53
N GLY A 44 14.71 7.84 -24.26
CA GLY A 44 15.69 6.90 -24.82
C GLY A 44 16.47 6.13 -23.74
N ILE A 45 15.86 5.83 -22.60
CA ILE A 45 16.47 5.10 -21.49
C ILE A 45 15.88 3.69 -21.35
N SER A 46 16.62 2.76 -20.74
CA SER A 46 16.11 1.42 -20.51
C SER A 46 15.03 1.38 -19.42
N ARG A 47 14.17 0.35 -19.46
CA ARG A 47 13.12 0.14 -18.43
C ARG A 47 13.75 -0.17 -17.08
N GLY A 48 14.87 -0.89 -17.06
CA GLY A 48 15.65 -1.15 -15.86
C GLY A 48 16.15 0.14 -15.20
N LEU A 49 16.74 1.06 -16.00
CA LEU A 49 17.21 2.35 -15.49
C LEU A 49 16.05 3.18 -14.88
N TYR A 50 14.92 3.24 -15.56
CA TYR A 50 13.72 3.90 -15.02
C TYR A 50 13.28 3.29 -13.68
N SER A 51 13.31 1.95 -13.57
CA SER A 51 12.89 1.24 -12.36
C SER A 51 13.83 1.43 -11.16
N MET A 52 15.10 1.79 -11.38
CA MET A 52 16.02 2.16 -10.31
C MET A 52 15.55 3.35 -9.48
N GLY A 53 14.66 4.20 -10.03
CA GLY A 53 13.99 5.24 -9.26
C GLY A 53 13.19 4.67 -8.07
N ILE A 54 12.54 3.52 -8.23
CA ILE A 54 11.84 2.85 -7.11
C ILE A 54 12.83 2.40 -6.04
N THR A 55 13.99 1.87 -6.42
CA THR A 55 15.05 1.50 -5.47
C THR A 55 15.53 2.71 -4.67
N VAL A 56 15.81 3.83 -5.35
CA VAL A 56 16.22 5.10 -4.69
C VAL A 56 15.15 5.56 -3.70
N ARG A 57 13.88 5.49 -4.10
CA ARG A 57 12.73 5.82 -3.24
C ARG A 57 12.70 4.95 -1.98
N TYR A 58 12.78 3.61 -2.11
CA TYR A 58 12.71 2.70 -0.96
C TYR A 58 13.89 2.86 -0.01
N ILE A 59 15.11 3.08 -0.53
CA ILE A 59 16.30 3.36 0.28
C ILE A 59 16.10 4.66 1.08
N ALA A 60 15.68 5.73 0.42
CA ALA A 60 15.42 7.01 1.07
C ALA A 60 14.30 6.90 2.13
N SER A 61 13.22 6.20 1.81
CA SER A 61 12.09 5.97 2.71
C SER A 61 12.51 5.16 3.95
N ALA A 62 13.24 4.07 3.77
CA ALA A 62 13.71 3.24 4.88
C ALA A 62 14.56 4.04 5.86
N PHE A 63 15.46 4.88 5.35
CA PHE A 63 16.30 5.73 6.19
C PHE A 63 15.51 6.85 6.89
N CYS A 64 14.67 7.56 6.14
CA CYS A 64 13.95 8.72 6.66
C CYS A 64 12.82 8.35 7.63
N ASN A 65 12.13 7.23 7.41
CA ASN A 65 11.03 6.78 8.25
C ASN A 65 11.42 6.59 9.72
N LEU A 66 12.70 6.33 10.03
CA LEU A 66 13.22 6.25 11.40
C LEU A 66 13.03 7.57 12.20
N PHE A 67 13.04 8.69 11.51
CA PHE A 67 12.96 10.03 12.13
C PHE A 67 11.56 10.66 12.00
N MET A 68 10.72 10.17 11.10
CA MET A 68 9.43 10.79 10.77
C MET A 68 8.44 10.77 11.92
N GLY A 69 8.50 9.77 12.80
CA GLY A 69 7.68 9.73 14.01
C GLY A 69 7.94 10.91 14.95
N ARG A 70 9.21 11.32 15.11
CA ARG A 70 9.61 12.50 15.90
C ARG A 70 9.16 13.81 15.23
N LEU A 71 9.29 13.87 13.91
CA LEU A 71 8.84 15.01 13.12
C LEU A 71 7.32 15.23 13.25
N TYR A 72 6.55 14.14 13.18
CA TYR A 72 5.10 14.16 13.42
C TYR A 72 4.75 14.68 14.82
N GLN A 73 5.44 14.21 15.86
CA GLN A 73 5.19 14.66 17.23
C GLN A 73 5.46 16.15 17.41
N ARG A 74 6.46 16.71 16.72
CA ARG A 74 6.86 18.11 16.82
C ARG A 74 6.00 19.06 15.97
N PHE A 75 5.64 18.66 14.74
CA PHE A 75 5.01 19.57 13.76
C PHE A 75 3.58 19.16 13.38
N GLY A 76 3.07 18.02 13.87
CA GLY A 76 1.79 17.46 13.47
C GLY A 76 1.79 16.85 12.07
N TYR A 77 0.60 16.66 11.51
CA TYR A 77 0.39 16.11 10.17
C TYR A 77 0.42 17.19 9.08
N ARG A 78 -0.33 18.28 9.28
CA ARG A 78 -0.66 19.26 8.24
C ARG A 78 0.55 19.93 7.60
N ARG A 79 1.42 20.55 8.42
CA ARG A 79 2.54 21.35 7.92
C ARG A 79 3.58 20.52 7.14
N PRO A 80 4.09 19.40 7.68
CA PRO A 80 5.02 18.55 6.94
C PRO A 80 4.40 17.99 5.67
N THR A 81 3.14 17.54 5.73
CA THR A 81 2.44 16.96 4.57
C THR A 81 2.32 17.97 3.43
N VAL A 82 1.88 19.20 3.71
CA VAL A 82 1.78 20.24 2.68
C VAL A 82 3.12 20.50 2.02
N LEU A 83 4.19 20.68 2.80
CA LEU A 83 5.53 20.91 2.26
C LEU A 83 5.99 19.72 1.37
N LEU A 84 5.84 18.52 1.86
CA LEU A 84 6.30 17.32 1.15
C LEU A 84 5.46 17.04 -0.12
N VAL A 85 4.15 17.27 -0.08
CA VAL A 85 3.30 17.16 -1.28
C VAL A 85 3.68 18.19 -2.33
N LEU A 86 4.00 19.43 -1.93
CA LEU A 86 4.50 20.46 -2.85
C LEU A 86 5.87 20.09 -3.44
N LEU A 87 6.77 19.50 -2.65
CA LEU A 87 8.05 18.99 -3.15
C LEU A 87 7.85 17.83 -4.15
N VAL A 88 6.89 16.94 -3.89
CA VAL A 88 6.53 15.88 -4.84
C VAL A 88 5.88 16.48 -6.10
N ALA A 89 5.02 17.48 -5.97
CA ALA A 89 4.48 18.18 -7.13
C ALA A 89 5.60 18.80 -8.00
N ALA A 90 6.60 19.45 -7.36
CA ALA A 90 7.78 19.96 -8.05
C ALA A 90 8.60 18.84 -8.72
N SER A 91 8.68 17.64 -8.12
CA SER A 91 9.31 16.47 -8.75
C SER A 91 8.58 16.03 -10.01
N TYR A 92 7.24 16.05 -10.02
CA TYR A 92 6.44 15.76 -11.20
C TYR A 92 6.62 16.81 -12.31
N VAL A 93 6.82 18.10 -11.97
CA VAL A 93 7.26 19.10 -12.94
C VAL A 93 8.64 18.74 -13.49
N GLY A 94 9.57 18.35 -12.63
CA GLY A 94 10.90 17.86 -13.03
C GLY A 94 10.81 16.65 -13.98
N TYR A 95 9.90 15.71 -13.73
CA TYR A 95 9.65 14.57 -14.63
C TYR A 95 9.09 15.02 -15.99
N GLY A 96 8.08 15.91 -15.98
CA GLY A 96 7.46 16.41 -17.21
C GLY A 96 8.40 17.26 -18.09
N THR A 97 9.44 17.86 -17.49
CA THR A 97 10.46 18.64 -18.20
C THR A 97 11.78 17.89 -18.42
N ALA A 98 11.86 16.62 -18.00
CA ALA A 98 13.06 15.82 -18.06
C ALA A 98 13.55 15.63 -19.49
N ARG A 99 14.89 15.77 -19.68
CA ARG A 99 15.64 15.44 -20.90
C ARG A 99 16.57 14.25 -20.74
N ASN A 100 16.74 13.80 -19.51
CA ASN A 100 17.55 12.62 -19.13
C ASN A 100 16.99 12.01 -17.83
N ALA A 101 17.64 10.96 -17.30
CA ALA A 101 17.18 10.25 -16.11
C ALA A 101 17.39 10.99 -14.77
N VAL A 102 18.21 12.04 -14.72
CA VAL A 102 18.59 12.71 -13.45
C VAL A 102 17.37 13.27 -12.70
N PRO A 103 16.45 14.03 -13.34
CA PRO A 103 15.24 14.50 -12.65
C PRO A 103 14.37 13.37 -12.09
N LEU A 104 14.36 12.18 -12.72
CA LEU A 104 13.60 11.02 -12.25
C LEU A 104 14.16 10.51 -10.93
N PHE A 105 15.48 10.41 -10.80
CA PHE A 105 16.14 9.99 -9.56
C PHE A 105 16.02 11.01 -8.44
N LEU A 106 16.17 12.30 -8.75
CA LEU A 106 15.99 13.38 -7.77
C LEU A 106 14.56 13.39 -7.23
N GLY A 107 13.57 13.24 -8.08
CA GLY A 107 12.18 13.19 -7.65
C GLY A 107 11.86 11.92 -6.87
N ALA A 108 12.43 10.78 -7.24
CA ALA A 108 12.28 9.54 -6.48
C ALA A 108 12.89 9.67 -5.05
N LEU A 109 14.03 10.35 -4.93
CA LEU A 109 14.66 10.67 -3.65
C LEU A 109 13.75 11.56 -2.78
N ILE A 110 13.22 12.64 -3.36
CA ILE A 110 12.30 13.57 -2.68
C ILE A 110 11.05 12.82 -2.20
N TYR A 111 10.48 11.97 -3.06
CA TYR A 111 9.32 11.17 -2.70
C TYR A 111 9.64 10.21 -1.54
N GLY A 112 10.76 9.49 -1.60
CA GLY A 112 11.19 8.58 -0.54
C GLY A 112 11.37 9.27 0.80
N VAL A 113 11.97 10.47 0.82
CA VAL A 113 12.12 11.29 2.04
C VAL A 113 10.75 11.63 2.64
N GLY A 114 9.76 11.95 1.80
CA GLY A 114 8.43 12.36 2.24
C GLY A 114 7.43 11.23 2.46
N GLU A 115 7.75 10.00 2.13
CA GLU A 115 6.80 8.89 2.02
C GLU A 115 5.94 8.68 3.27
N TYR A 116 6.49 8.84 4.48
CA TYR A 116 5.73 8.71 5.72
C TYR A 116 4.52 9.65 5.80
N PHE A 117 4.70 10.93 5.45
CA PHE A 117 3.62 11.93 5.50
C PHE A 117 2.70 11.89 4.28
N ILE A 118 3.21 11.40 3.17
CA ILE A 118 2.49 11.27 1.90
C ILE A 118 1.66 9.98 1.90
N SER A 119 2.12 8.95 2.64
CA SER A 119 1.41 7.68 2.82
C SER A 119 0.26 7.80 3.81
N THR A 120 -0.43 6.70 3.97
CA THR A 120 -1.57 6.58 4.88
C THR A 120 -1.18 6.53 6.37
N ALA A 121 0.09 6.34 6.70
CA ALA A 121 0.53 6.14 8.09
C ALA A 121 0.34 7.38 8.98
N ALA A 122 0.82 8.55 8.53
CA ALA A 122 0.66 9.79 9.28
C ALA A 122 -0.80 10.26 9.30
N LEU A 123 -1.52 10.05 8.19
CA LEU A 123 -2.94 10.39 8.09
C LEU A 123 -3.80 9.57 9.05
N SER A 124 -3.54 8.26 9.19
CA SER A 124 -4.27 7.40 10.13
C SER A 124 -4.12 7.88 11.57
N ARG A 125 -2.92 8.34 11.94
CA ARG A 125 -2.69 8.94 13.27
C ARG A 125 -3.48 10.23 13.45
N MET A 126 -3.53 11.09 12.44
CA MET A 126 -4.31 12.32 12.48
C MET A 126 -5.82 12.01 12.60
N LEU A 127 -6.35 11.05 11.83
CA LEU A 127 -7.75 10.60 11.96
C LEU A 127 -8.05 10.06 13.36
N GLY A 128 -7.10 9.39 14.02
CA GLY A 128 -7.23 8.94 15.40
C GLY A 128 -7.41 10.07 16.41
N ASN A 129 -6.90 11.29 16.14
CA ASN A 129 -7.17 12.47 16.97
C ASN A 129 -8.59 13.00 16.79
N TRP A 130 -9.20 12.81 15.61
CA TRP A 130 -10.52 13.34 15.27
C TRP A 130 -11.66 12.39 15.64
N PHE A 131 -11.44 11.06 15.57
CA PHE A 131 -12.47 10.05 15.72
C PHE A 131 -12.12 9.05 16.81
N GLN A 132 -12.85 9.10 17.92
CA GLN A 132 -12.78 8.07 18.98
C GLN A 132 -13.79 6.95 18.72
N SER A 133 -14.97 7.29 18.14
CA SER A 133 -15.94 6.33 17.65
C SER A 133 -15.83 6.19 16.13
N HIS A 134 -16.09 4.98 15.63
CA HIS A 134 -16.08 4.65 14.18
C HIS A 134 -14.72 4.86 13.46
N LEU A 135 -13.59 5.00 14.19
CA LEU A 135 -12.27 5.21 13.60
C LEU A 135 -11.94 4.15 12.52
N GLY A 136 -12.27 2.89 12.75
CA GLY A 136 -12.03 1.81 11.78
C GLY A 136 -12.77 2.02 10.46
N VAL A 137 -14.05 2.42 10.54
CA VAL A 137 -14.90 2.68 9.36
C VAL A 137 -14.35 3.90 8.58
N VAL A 138 -14.06 4.99 9.29
CA VAL A 138 -13.51 6.21 8.68
C VAL A 138 -12.17 5.92 8.00
N THR A 139 -11.28 5.24 8.71
CA THR A 139 -9.99 4.84 8.15
C THR A 139 -10.16 3.92 6.94
N GLY A 140 -11.06 2.94 7.00
CA GLY A 140 -11.36 2.05 5.88
C GLY A 140 -11.84 2.80 4.63
N ILE A 141 -12.79 3.74 4.77
CA ILE A 141 -13.28 4.57 3.68
C ILE A 141 -12.15 5.41 3.08
N VAL A 142 -11.34 6.06 3.92
CA VAL A 142 -10.22 6.89 3.48
C VAL A 142 -9.15 6.06 2.77
N MET A 143 -8.86 4.84 3.25
CA MET A 143 -7.89 3.95 2.59
C MET A 143 -8.38 3.42 1.24
N ALA A 144 -9.68 3.19 1.09
CA ALA A 144 -10.28 2.78 -0.19
C ALA A 144 -10.12 3.86 -1.28
N ALA A 145 -9.98 5.13 -0.89
CA ALA A 145 -9.77 6.25 -1.80
C ALA A 145 -8.57 6.07 -2.72
N SER A 146 -7.50 5.39 -2.27
CA SER A 146 -6.31 5.13 -3.10
C SER A 146 -6.63 4.31 -4.36
N GLY A 147 -7.54 3.35 -4.23
CA GLY A 147 -8.02 2.56 -5.37
C GLY A 147 -8.94 3.37 -6.29
N VAL A 148 -9.95 4.02 -5.72
CA VAL A 148 -10.92 4.84 -6.46
C VAL A 148 -10.22 6.00 -7.17
N GLY A 149 -9.39 6.77 -6.47
CA GLY A 149 -8.63 7.89 -7.03
C GLY A 149 -7.62 7.44 -8.08
N GLY A 150 -6.85 6.37 -7.80
CA GLY A 150 -5.91 5.80 -8.75
C GLY A 150 -6.59 5.32 -10.03
N SER A 151 -7.77 4.69 -9.92
CA SER A 151 -8.57 4.26 -11.06
C SER A 151 -9.00 5.45 -11.94
N ALA A 152 -9.61 6.47 -11.34
CA ALA A 152 -10.03 7.67 -12.07
C ALA A 152 -8.84 8.38 -12.73
N LEU A 153 -7.72 8.50 -12.01
CA LEU A 153 -6.50 9.13 -12.50
C LEU A 153 -5.82 8.31 -13.60
N SER A 154 -5.86 6.98 -13.56
CA SER A 154 -5.35 6.12 -14.63
C SER A 154 -6.01 6.45 -15.97
N LEU A 155 -7.33 6.56 -15.97
CA LEU A 155 -8.10 6.90 -17.18
C LEU A 155 -7.83 8.34 -17.65
N ALA A 156 -7.87 9.30 -16.71
CA ALA A 156 -7.67 10.71 -17.03
C ALA A 156 -6.27 10.97 -17.61
N LEU A 157 -5.23 10.44 -16.96
CA LEU A 157 -3.85 10.64 -17.38
C LEU A 157 -3.51 9.89 -18.67
N SER A 158 -4.07 8.69 -18.85
CA SER A 158 -3.96 7.97 -20.12
C SER A 158 -4.65 8.72 -21.27
N GLY A 159 -5.80 9.35 -21.03
CA GLY A 159 -6.47 10.21 -22.01
C GLY A 159 -5.63 11.41 -22.39
N ILE A 160 -4.99 12.07 -21.42
CA ILE A 160 -4.07 13.20 -21.69
C ILE A 160 -2.85 12.73 -22.50
N MET A 161 -2.27 11.56 -22.15
CA MET A 161 -1.14 10.99 -22.91
C MET A 161 -1.52 10.70 -24.36
N GLY A 162 -2.73 10.22 -24.60
CA GLY A 162 -3.21 9.92 -25.95
C GLY A 162 -3.52 11.16 -26.81
N SER A 163 -3.91 12.27 -26.18
CA SER A 163 -4.28 13.51 -26.89
C SER A 163 -3.15 14.54 -27.00
N ALA A 164 -2.20 14.50 -26.08
CA ALA A 164 -1.08 15.44 -26.03
C ALA A 164 0.27 14.71 -25.95
N ASP A 165 0.76 14.47 -24.73
CA ASP A 165 2.03 13.78 -24.47
C ASP A 165 2.08 13.32 -23.00
N TRP A 166 2.98 12.36 -22.68
CA TRP A 166 3.25 11.93 -21.32
C TRP A 166 3.75 13.07 -20.41
N ARG A 167 4.46 14.05 -20.98
CA ARG A 167 4.90 15.26 -20.27
C ARG A 167 3.73 16.09 -19.78
N ALA A 168 2.75 16.34 -20.64
CA ALA A 168 1.53 17.08 -20.30
C ALA A 168 0.75 16.36 -19.18
N SER A 169 0.70 15.04 -19.23
CA SER A 169 0.08 14.21 -18.21
C SER A 169 0.77 14.35 -16.84
N LEU A 170 2.11 14.39 -16.79
CA LEU A 170 2.86 14.61 -15.55
C LEU A 170 2.72 16.05 -15.00
N LEU A 171 2.69 17.06 -15.90
CA LEU A 171 2.44 18.45 -15.49
C LEU A 171 1.03 18.63 -14.93
N PHE A 172 0.04 17.97 -15.52
CA PHE A 172 -1.32 17.96 -14.99
C PHE A 172 -1.35 17.29 -13.60
N ALA A 173 -0.66 16.15 -13.43
CA ALA A 173 -0.54 15.48 -12.14
C ALA A 173 0.15 16.37 -11.08
N ALA A 174 1.18 17.13 -11.48
CA ALA A 174 1.84 18.12 -10.61
C ALA A 174 0.86 19.21 -10.15
N GLY A 175 0.06 19.76 -11.06
CA GLY A 175 -0.99 20.74 -10.74
C GLY A 175 -2.03 20.18 -9.76
N LEU A 176 -2.44 18.92 -9.95
CA LEU A 176 -3.39 18.26 -9.08
C LEU A 176 -2.81 18.02 -7.67
N LEU A 177 -1.55 17.62 -7.57
CA LEU A 177 -0.84 17.50 -6.30
C LEU A 177 -0.73 18.84 -5.57
N ALA A 178 -0.41 19.91 -6.30
CA ALA A 178 -0.36 21.28 -5.74
C ALA A 178 -1.75 21.72 -5.23
N ALA A 179 -2.81 21.46 -5.99
CA ALA A 179 -4.19 21.76 -5.56
C ALA A 179 -4.57 20.98 -4.29
N VAL A 180 -4.18 19.71 -4.18
CA VAL A 180 -4.40 18.91 -2.97
C VAL A 180 -3.58 19.45 -1.79
N ALA A 181 -2.34 19.89 -2.00
CA ALA A 181 -1.55 20.53 -0.94
C ALA A 181 -2.24 21.79 -0.41
N VAL A 182 -2.79 22.63 -1.29
CA VAL A 182 -3.59 23.80 -0.91
C VAL A 182 -4.84 23.39 -0.13
N MET A 183 -5.56 22.37 -0.59
CA MET A 183 -6.73 21.82 0.10
C MET A 183 -6.37 21.31 1.50
N ILE A 184 -5.26 20.55 1.65
CA ILE A 184 -4.77 20.08 2.95
C ILE A 184 -4.48 21.27 3.88
N PHE A 185 -3.83 22.32 3.38
CA PHE A 185 -3.49 23.49 4.18
C PHE A 185 -4.72 24.19 4.77
N PHE A 186 -5.80 24.34 4.00
CA PHE A 186 -6.99 25.04 4.44
C PHE A 186 -8.00 24.14 5.19
N VAL A 187 -8.20 22.92 4.71
CA VAL A 187 -9.26 22.02 5.22
C VAL A 187 -8.79 21.16 6.39
N MET A 188 -7.57 20.57 6.26
CA MET A 188 -7.10 19.62 7.25
C MET A 188 -6.57 20.34 8.51
N LYS A 189 -6.94 19.82 9.67
CA LYS A 189 -6.45 20.27 10.98
C LYS A 189 -5.93 19.07 11.75
N ASP A 190 -4.87 19.26 12.52
CA ASP A 190 -4.23 18.15 13.23
C ASP A 190 -5.08 17.63 14.40
N ARG A 191 -5.84 18.53 15.01
CA ARG A 191 -6.69 18.22 16.17
C ARG A 191 -8.02 18.97 16.11
N PRO A 192 -9.11 18.38 16.59
CA PRO A 192 -10.43 19.04 16.64
C PRO A 192 -10.42 20.27 17.56
N GLU A 193 -9.57 20.31 18.60
CA GLU A 193 -9.44 21.43 19.54
C GLU A 193 -9.00 22.73 18.85
N GLU A 194 -8.26 22.66 17.71
CA GLU A 194 -7.91 23.83 16.90
C GLU A 194 -9.13 24.59 16.36
N LEU A 195 -10.29 23.94 16.33
CA LEU A 195 -11.57 24.49 15.89
C LEU A 195 -12.56 24.63 17.05
N GLY A 196 -12.14 24.42 18.30
CA GLY A 196 -13.01 24.44 19.47
C GLY A 196 -13.98 23.24 19.51
N LEU A 197 -13.64 22.13 18.83
CA LEU A 197 -14.41 20.91 18.81
C LEU A 197 -13.75 19.85 19.69
N GLN A 198 -14.54 18.87 20.14
CA GLN A 198 -14.03 17.67 20.80
C GLN A 198 -13.88 16.55 19.77
N PRO A 199 -13.04 15.52 20.02
CA PRO A 199 -13.02 14.32 19.19
C PRO A 199 -14.41 13.72 19.03
N TYR A 200 -14.73 13.27 17.81
CA TYR A 200 -16.07 12.72 17.52
C TYR A 200 -16.33 11.48 18.38
N HIS A 201 -17.39 11.60 19.18
CA HIS A 201 -17.90 10.52 20.01
C HIS A 201 -19.39 10.31 19.70
N ASP A 202 -19.79 9.08 19.42
CA ASP A 202 -21.16 8.74 19.11
C ASP A 202 -22.04 8.86 20.38
N PRO A 203 -23.06 9.76 20.41
CA PRO A 203 -23.90 9.95 21.59
C PRO A 203 -24.70 8.70 21.98
N GLU A 204 -25.11 7.88 21.00
CA GLU A 204 -25.92 6.67 21.25
C GLU A 204 -25.10 5.58 21.96
N ARG A 205 -23.77 5.63 21.90
CA ARG A 205 -22.89 4.73 22.64
C ARG A 205 -22.56 5.19 24.07
N ARG A 206 -22.99 6.38 24.49
CA ARG A 206 -22.81 6.85 25.89
C ARG A 206 -23.58 6.00 26.92
N GLY A 207 -24.64 5.30 26.53
CA GLY A 207 -25.43 4.43 27.42
C GLY A 207 -25.19 2.92 27.27
N ALA A 208 -24.61 2.50 26.15
CA ALA A 208 -24.20 1.14 25.97
C ALA A 208 -22.75 1.03 26.46
N ALA A 209 -22.57 0.72 27.77
CA ALA A 209 -21.32 0.11 28.19
C ALA A 209 -21.02 -0.95 27.11
N HIS A 210 -19.94 -0.74 26.37
CA HIS A 210 -19.47 -1.71 25.40
C HIS A 210 -19.34 -3.02 26.20
N LYS A 211 -20.41 -3.85 26.19
CA LYS A 211 -20.15 -5.28 26.38
C LYS A 211 -19.24 -5.59 25.20
N PRO A 212 -17.95 -5.80 25.42
CA PRO A 212 -17.15 -6.28 24.34
C PRO A 212 -17.94 -7.48 23.85
N LYS A 213 -18.37 -7.52 22.57
CA LYS A 213 -18.54 -8.82 21.95
C LYS A 213 -17.38 -9.60 22.52
N LYS A 214 -17.63 -10.78 23.13
CA LYS A 214 -16.59 -11.72 23.49
C LYS A 214 -15.84 -12.10 22.20
N VAL A 215 -15.08 -11.15 21.67
CA VAL A 215 -13.91 -11.43 20.89
C VAL A 215 -13.05 -12.14 21.92
N ALA A 216 -12.83 -13.42 21.72
CA ALA A 216 -11.87 -14.20 22.50
C ALA A 216 -10.69 -13.28 22.77
N ALA A 217 -10.32 -13.13 24.04
CA ALA A 217 -9.32 -12.13 24.43
C ALA A 217 -8.18 -12.22 23.40
N PRO A 218 -7.84 -11.11 22.70
CA PRO A 218 -6.89 -11.20 21.60
C PRO A 218 -5.65 -11.85 22.17
N TRP A 219 -5.16 -12.86 21.49
CA TRP A 219 -4.02 -13.65 21.96
C TRP A 219 -2.92 -12.71 22.46
N ALA A 220 -2.51 -12.92 23.73
CA ALA A 220 -1.49 -12.09 24.38
C ALA A 220 -0.17 -12.11 23.57
N GLY A 221 0.06 -13.21 22.85
CA GLY A 221 1.26 -13.37 22.05
C GLY A 221 2.45 -13.87 22.87
N VAL A 222 3.58 -13.91 22.21
CA VAL A 222 4.85 -14.40 22.77
C VAL A 222 5.86 -13.25 22.77
N PRO A 223 6.67 -13.08 23.83
CA PRO A 223 7.73 -12.07 23.85
C PRO A 223 8.70 -12.22 22.67
N MET A 224 9.21 -11.09 22.15
CA MET A 224 10.09 -11.07 20.99
C MET A 224 11.32 -11.96 21.14
N GLN A 225 11.88 -12.04 22.35
CA GLN A 225 13.04 -12.89 22.67
C GLN A 225 12.77 -14.38 22.40
N VAL A 226 11.54 -14.83 22.63
CA VAL A 226 11.11 -16.21 22.34
C VAL A 226 10.83 -16.40 20.86
N LEU A 227 10.19 -15.42 20.22
CA LEU A 227 9.89 -15.45 18.77
C LEU A 227 11.15 -15.60 17.92
N LEU A 228 12.22 -14.91 18.26
CA LEU A 228 13.51 -15.00 17.56
C LEU A 228 14.13 -16.41 17.58
N LYS A 229 13.68 -17.29 18.49
CA LYS A 229 14.12 -18.70 18.55
C LYS A 229 13.20 -19.65 17.77
N LYS A 230 12.10 -19.16 17.21
CA LYS A 230 11.09 -19.99 16.55
C LYS A 230 11.22 -19.91 15.02
N PRO A 231 11.30 -21.05 14.33
CA PRO A 231 11.43 -21.08 12.86
C PRO A 231 10.30 -20.37 12.13
N TYR A 232 9.05 -20.45 12.64
CA TYR A 232 7.90 -19.84 11.98
C TYR A 232 8.01 -18.31 11.87
N PHE A 233 8.76 -17.66 12.78
CA PHE A 233 9.03 -16.22 12.68
C PHE A 233 9.78 -15.90 11.39
N TYR A 234 10.90 -16.57 11.14
CA TYR A 234 11.72 -16.35 9.94
C TYR A 234 10.99 -16.76 8.65
N LEU A 235 10.28 -17.89 8.69
CA LEU A 235 9.49 -18.37 7.57
C LEU A 235 8.42 -17.35 7.16
N THR A 236 7.71 -16.77 8.15
CA THR A 236 6.72 -15.72 7.87
C THR A 236 7.38 -14.46 7.30
N MET A 237 8.51 -14.00 7.86
CA MET A 237 9.21 -12.81 7.38
C MET A 237 9.73 -12.98 5.94
N ILE A 238 10.33 -14.12 5.63
CA ILE A 238 10.81 -14.44 4.27
C ILE A 238 9.62 -14.59 3.31
N GLY A 239 8.56 -15.31 3.70
CA GLY A 239 7.35 -15.47 2.92
C GLY A 239 6.77 -14.10 2.55
N MET A 240 6.55 -13.21 3.51
CA MET A 240 6.01 -11.88 3.24
C MET A 240 6.93 -11.01 2.35
N MET A 241 8.24 -11.21 2.41
CA MET A 241 9.18 -10.57 1.48
C MET A 241 9.00 -11.11 0.06
N LEU A 242 8.91 -12.45 -0.11
CA LEU A 242 8.69 -13.09 -1.40
C LEU A 242 7.32 -12.70 -2.01
N ALA A 243 6.26 -12.69 -1.19
CA ALA A 243 4.95 -12.20 -1.60
C ALA A 243 5.02 -10.76 -2.13
N THR A 244 5.80 -9.89 -1.47
CA THR A 244 6.01 -8.50 -1.91
C THR A 244 6.78 -8.43 -3.23
N ILE A 245 7.81 -9.25 -3.41
CA ILE A 245 8.56 -9.31 -4.67
C ILE A 245 7.63 -9.73 -5.82
N ALA A 246 6.84 -10.77 -5.64
CA ALA A 246 5.91 -11.24 -6.65
C ALA A 246 4.83 -10.20 -6.97
N SER A 247 4.18 -9.64 -5.93
CA SER A 247 3.10 -8.67 -6.06
C SER A 247 3.56 -7.37 -6.71
N ASN A 248 4.59 -6.71 -6.19
CA ASN A 248 5.11 -5.46 -6.75
C ASN A 248 5.78 -5.68 -8.11
N GLY A 249 6.43 -6.83 -8.30
CA GLY A 249 7.04 -7.21 -9.57
C GLY A 249 6.01 -7.29 -10.68
N VAL A 250 4.95 -8.09 -10.49
CA VAL A 250 3.89 -8.23 -11.48
C VAL A 250 3.15 -6.91 -11.68
N TYR A 251 2.90 -6.15 -10.61
CA TYR A 251 2.26 -4.84 -10.69
C TYR A 251 3.01 -3.87 -11.61
N SER A 252 4.35 -3.84 -11.54
CA SER A 252 5.18 -3.01 -12.42
C SER A 252 5.14 -3.46 -13.88
N ALA A 253 4.86 -4.75 -14.13
CA ALA A 253 4.84 -5.33 -15.46
C ALA A 253 3.46 -5.27 -16.16
N VAL A 254 2.34 -5.17 -15.42
CA VAL A 254 0.98 -5.34 -15.98
C VAL A 254 0.76 -4.45 -17.21
N VAL A 255 0.90 -3.14 -17.08
CA VAL A 255 0.62 -2.21 -18.18
C VAL A 255 1.60 -2.38 -19.35
N PRO A 256 2.93 -2.36 -19.12
CA PRO A 256 3.86 -2.51 -20.25
C PRO A 256 3.79 -3.90 -20.88
N HIS A 257 3.54 -4.98 -20.11
CA HIS A 257 3.37 -6.31 -20.68
C HIS A 257 2.15 -6.40 -21.60
N LEU A 258 1.00 -5.84 -21.19
CA LEU A 258 -0.20 -5.81 -22.04
C LEU A 258 0.04 -5.05 -23.35
N GLN A 259 0.77 -3.94 -23.30
CA GLN A 259 1.14 -3.18 -24.51
C GLN A 259 2.12 -3.96 -25.40
N ASP A 260 3.13 -4.62 -24.82
CA ASP A 260 4.08 -5.46 -25.56
C ASP A 260 3.41 -6.70 -26.18
N ARG A 261 2.22 -7.12 -25.67
CA ARG A 261 1.36 -8.15 -26.27
C ARG A 261 0.44 -7.61 -27.37
N GLY A 262 0.56 -6.32 -27.75
CA GLY A 262 -0.18 -5.70 -28.83
C GLY A 262 -1.52 -5.08 -28.43
N LEU A 263 -1.84 -5.03 -27.12
CA LEU A 263 -3.03 -4.33 -26.64
C LEU A 263 -2.76 -2.81 -26.61
N SER A 264 -3.76 -2.00 -26.93
CA SER A 264 -3.57 -0.55 -26.96
C SER A 264 -3.24 0.03 -25.58
N ALA A 265 -2.49 1.14 -25.57
CA ALA A 265 -2.14 1.84 -24.32
C ALA A 265 -3.41 2.27 -23.54
N ALA A 266 -4.47 2.69 -24.25
CA ALA A 266 -5.74 3.04 -23.65
C ALA A 266 -6.42 1.82 -22.99
N TYR A 267 -6.33 0.63 -23.61
CA TYR A 267 -6.87 -0.60 -23.05
C TYR A 267 -6.06 -1.03 -21.82
N ALA A 268 -4.73 -0.99 -21.87
CA ALA A 268 -3.87 -1.29 -20.74
C ALA A 268 -4.12 -0.36 -19.53
N ALA A 269 -4.39 0.93 -19.78
CA ALA A 269 -4.80 1.88 -18.74
C ALA A 269 -6.18 1.55 -18.14
N LYS A 270 -7.15 1.10 -18.96
CA LYS A 270 -8.45 0.60 -18.48
C LYS A 270 -8.27 -0.64 -17.59
N MET A 271 -7.36 -1.54 -17.93
CA MET A 271 -7.04 -2.72 -17.11
C MET A 271 -6.43 -2.33 -15.77
N LEU A 272 -5.50 -1.37 -15.75
CA LEU A 272 -4.98 -0.81 -14.50
C LEU A 272 -6.09 -0.14 -13.68
N SER A 273 -6.96 0.62 -14.31
CA SER A 273 -8.12 1.25 -13.66
C SER A 273 -9.03 0.20 -13.01
N LEU A 274 -9.36 -0.88 -13.73
CA LEU A 274 -10.17 -1.99 -13.21
C LEU A 274 -9.49 -2.65 -12.00
N MET A 275 -8.18 -2.94 -12.11
CA MET A 275 -7.39 -3.49 -11.01
C MET A 275 -7.46 -2.63 -9.74
N LEU A 276 -7.44 -1.31 -9.89
CA LEU A 276 -7.48 -0.37 -8.76
C LEU A 276 -8.89 -0.24 -8.15
N VAL A 277 -9.95 -0.33 -8.95
CA VAL A 277 -11.34 -0.41 -8.41
C VAL A 277 -11.50 -1.70 -7.62
N LEU A 278 -11.08 -2.82 -8.18
CA LEU A 278 -11.16 -4.11 -7.51
C LEU A 278 -10.34 -4.14 -6.23
N LEU A 279 -9.14 -3.53 -6.21
CA LEU A 279 -8.34 -3.39 -5.00
C LEU A 279 -9.13 -2.76 -3.83
N ALA A 280 -9.98 -1.77 -4.11
CA ALA A 280 -10.80 -1.16 -3.05
C ALA A 280 -11.85 -2.14 -2.52
N VAL A 281 -12.45 -2.95 -3.39
CA VAL A 281 -13.41 -4.02 -3.03
C VAL A 281 -12.69 -5.15 -2.30
N ASP A 282 -11.53 -5.58 -2.80
CA ASP A 282 -10.73 -6.67 -2.25
C ASP A 282 -10.33 -6.41 -0.79
N LYS A 283 -9.97 -5.17 -0.44
CA LYS A 283 -9.67 -4.81 0.96
C LYS A 283 -10.85 -5.06 1.90
N ILE A 284 -12.07 -4.76 1.44
CA ILE A 284 -13.30 -4.99 2.23
C ILE A 284 -13.57 -6.49 2.35
N VAL A 285 -13.53 -7.20 1.23
CA VAL A 285 -13.79 -8.64 1.17
C VAL A 285 -12.76 -9.42 1.99
N LEU A 286 -11.47 -9.11 1.83
CA LEU A 286 -10.40 -9.75 2.59
C LEU A 286 -10.48 -9.44 4.10
N GLY A 287 -10.91 -8.22 4.46
CA GLY A 287 -11.17 -7.89 5.87
C GLY A 287 -12.27 -8.77 6.45
N MET A 288 -13.40 -8.92 5.76
CA MET A 288 -14.50 -9.80 6.19
C MET A 288 -14.07 -11.28 6.24
N LEU A 289 -13.25 -11.72 5.27
CA LEU A 289 -12.71 -13.09 5.28
C LEU A 289 -11.73 -13.30 6.44
N ALA A 290 -10.87 -12.32 6.73
CA ALA A 290 -9.96 -12.38 7.86
C ALA A 290 -10.71 -12.44 9.20
N ASP A 291 -11.80 -11.66 9.34
CA ASP A 291 -12.65 -11.71 10.54
C ASP A 291 -13.36 -13.06 10.72
N ARG A 292 -13.66 -13.76 9.63
CA ARG A 292 -14.41 -15.01 9.66
C ARG A 292 -13.52 -16.26 9.70
N PHE A 293 -12.45 -16.28 8.92
CA PHE A 293 -11.58 -17.43 8.69
C PHE A 293 -10.14 -17.24 9.15
N GLY A 294 -9.80 -16.03 9.66
CA GLY A 294 -8.45 -15.65 10.08
C GLY A 294 -7.60 -15.03 8.97
N ALA A 295 -6.57 -14.30 9.38
CA ALA A 295 -5.63 -13.64 8.46
C ALA A 295 -4.76 -14.66 7.70
N HIS A 296 -4.50 -15.84 8.27
CA HIS A 296 -3.82 -16.93 7.58
C HIS A 296 -4.51 -17.31 6.28
N PHE A 297 -5.84 -17.57 6.35
CA PHE A 297 -6.64 -17.92 5.19
C PHE A 297 -6.63 -16.81 4.14
N SER A 298 -6.85 -15.57 4.57
CA SER A 298 -6.84 -14.41 3.66
C SER A 298 -5.49 -14.22 2.97
N THR A 299 -4.38 -14.46 3.70
CA THR A 299 -3.02 -14.38 3.13
C THR A 299 -2.80 -15.45 2.07
N LEU A 300 -3.14 -16.72 2.35
CA LEU A 300 -2.98 -17.81 1.40
C LEU A 300 -3.86 -17.62 0.15
N LEU A 301 -5.07 -17.07 0.32
CA LEU A 301 -5.94 -16.73 -0.79
C LEU A 301 -5.31 -15.65 -1.69
N CYS A 302 -4.70 -14.62 -1.09
CA CYS A 302 -3.97 -13.60 -1.84
C CYS A 302 -2.79 -14.20 -2.61
N VAL A 303 -2.02 -15.10 -2.01
CA VAL A 303 -0.88 -15.76 -2.66
C VAL A 303 -1.36 -16.63 -3.82
N LEU A 304 -2.43 -17.41 -3.64
CA LEU A 304 -3.01 -18.25 -4.69
C LEU A 304 -3.51 -17.42 -5.88
N PHE A 305 -4.20 -16.31 -5.60
CA PHE A 305 -4.71 -15.44 -6.66
C PHE A 305 -3.57 -14.69 -7.36
N THR A 306 -2.53 -14.28 -6.62
CA THR A 306 -1.30 -13.70 -7.20
C THR A 306 -0.64 -14.70 -8.15
N PHE A 307 -0.40 -15.93 -7.72
CA PHE A 307 0.16 -16.99 -8.56
C PHE A 307 -0.67 -17.22 -9.82
N SER A 308 -1.98 -17.48 -9.64
CA SER A 308 -2.90 -17.75 -10.75
C SER A 308 -2.98 -16.58 -11.73
N GLY A 309 -3.03 -15.35 -11.21
CA GLY A 309 -3.06 -14.12 -12.00
C GLY A 309 -1.78 -13.93 -12.82
N ILE A 310 -0.60 -14.21 -12.23
CA ILE A 310 0.68 -14.18 -12.96
C ILE A 310 0.70 -15.21 -14.09
N VAL A 311 0.23 -16.43 -13.83
CA VAL A 311 0.16 -17.47 -14.87
C VAL A 311 -0.75 -17.04 -16.01
N VAL A 312 -1.95 -16.54 -15.71
CA VAL A 312 -2.88 -16.05 -16.75
C VAL A 312 -2.26 -14.85 -17.49
N LEU A 313 -1.63 -13.90 -16.80
CA LEU A 313 -0.97 -12.75 -17.42
C LEU A 313 0.15 -13.17 -18.38
N THR A 314 0.92 -14.19 -18.02
CA THR A 314 1.99 -14.75 -18.88
C THR A 314 1.43 -15.30 -20.20
N LEU A 315 0.23 -15.84 -20.17
CA LEU A 315 -0.44 -16.49 -21.31
C LEU A 315 -1.36 -15.55 -22.10
N VAL A 316 -1.46 -14.27 -21.71
CA VAL A 316 -2.37 -13.30 -22.36
C VAL A 316 -2.11 -13.19 -23.85
N LYS A 317 -3.17 -13.37 -24.66
CA LYS A 317 -3.21 -13.22 -26.12
C LYS A 317 -4.37 -12.33 -26.58
N ASN A 318 -5.36 -12.11 -25.74
CA ASN A 318 -6.57 -11.35 -26.04
C ASN A 318 -7.09 -10.56 -24.84
N GLU A 319 -8.05 -9.68 -25.09
CA GLU A 319 -8.62 -8.77 -24.08
C GLU A 319 -9.26 -9.51 -22.90
N TRP A 320 -9.98 -10.61 -23.15
CA TRP A 320 -10.64 -11.37 -22.08
C TRP A 320 -9.67 -12.02 -21.10
N GLN A 321 -8.56 -12.53 -21.60
CA GLN A 321 -7.50 -13.08 -20.74
C GLN A 321 -6.85 -11.97 -19.91
N ALA A 322 -6.70 -10.75 -20.47
CA ALA A 322 -6.21 -9.60 -19.71
C ALA A 322 -7.16 -9.22 -18.56
N VAL A 323 -8.49 -9.24 -18.80
CA VAL A 323 -9.48 -9.01 -17.73
C VAL A 323 -9.35 -10.06 -16.63
N ILE A 324 -9.29 -11.34 -16.98
CA ILE A 324 -9.15 -12.42 -15.97
C ILE A 324 -7.86 -12.25 -15.17
N ALA A 325 -6.73 -11.98 -15.85
CA ALA A 325 -5.46 -11.74 -15.18
C ALA A 325 -5.54 -10.60 -14.17
N VAL A 326 -6.13 -9.47 -14.57
CA VAL A 326 -6.24 -8.26 -13.74
C VAL A 326 -7.18 -8.48 -12.56
N VAL A 327 -8.29 -9.19 -12.74
CA VAL A 327 -9.21 -9.57 -11.65
C VAL A 327 -8.50 -10.43 -10.60
N LEU A 328 -7.71 -11.41 -11.02
CA LEU A 328 -6.93 -12.24 -10.11
C LEU A 328 -5.82 -11.44 -9.44
N LEU A 329 -5.16 -10.55 -10.18
CA LEU A 329 -4.02 -9.76 -9.67
C LEU A 329 -4.42 -8.59 -8.78
N SER A 330 -5.68 -8.12 -8.81
CA SER A 330 -6.12 -7.02 -7.94
C SER A 330 -5.90 -7.32 -6.46
N VAL A 331 -6.14 -8.56 -6.06
CA VAL A 331 -5.95 -9.06 -4.69
C VAL A 331 -4.47 -9.01 -4.26
N SER A 332 -3.52 -9.17 -5.20
CA SER A 332 -2.08 -9.21 -4.91
C SER A 332 -1.58 -7.95 -4.20
N VAL A 333 -2.14 -6.80 -4.56
CA VAL A 333 -1.75 -5.50 -3.97
C VAL A 333 -2.13 -5.42 -2.48
N CYS A 334 -3.10 -6.20 -2.02
CA CYS A 334 -3.48 -6.26 -0.61
C CYS A 334 -2.39 -6.89 0.28
N LEU A 335 -1.49 -7.70 -0.30
CA LEU A 335 -0.30 -8.22 0.41
C LEU A 335 0.62 -7.08 0.86
N ASN A 336 0.57 -5.92 0.19
CA ASN A 336 1.41 -4.77 0.49
C ASN A 336 0.70 -3.79 1.43
N GLY A 337 0.78 -4.03 2.73
CA GLY A 337 0.35 -3.09 3.77
C GLY A 337 -1.06 -3.31 4.33
N PHE A 338 -1.97 -4.07 3.68
CA PHE A 338 -3.29 -4.38 4.22
C PHE A 338 -3.30 -5.69 5.05
N ILE A 339 -2.77 -6.75 4.48
CA ILE A 339 -2.72 -8.08 5.14
C ILE A 339 -1.72 -8.10 6.30
N GLN A 340 -0.61 -7.40 6.20
CA GLN A 340 0.50 -7.48 7.16
C GLN A 340 0.10 -7.13 8.59
N PRO A 341 -0.63 -6.04 8.88
CA PRO A 341 -1.07 -5.76 10.25
C PRO A 341 -2.00 -6.85 10.81
N LEU A 342 -2.88 -7.39 9.97
CA LEU A 342 -3.79 -8.46 10.36
C LEU A 342 -3.02 -9.74 10.71
N LEU A 343 -2.10 -10.11 9.83
CA LEU A 343 -1.26 -11.30 10.01
C LEU A 343 -0.33 -11.17 11.22
N ALA A 344 0.29 -9.99 11.42
CA ALA A 344 1.14 -9.75 12.58
C ALA A 344 0.36 -9.86 13.90
N ALA A 345 -0.86 -9.37 13.95
CA ALA A 345 -1.72 -9.46 15.12
C ALA A 345 -2.12 -10.91 15.42
N GLU A 346 -2.42 -11.70 14.40
CA GLU A 346 -2.86 -13.08 14.54
C GLU A 346 -1.71 -14.03 14.92
N ILE A 347 -0.56 -13.92 14.23
CA ILE A 347 0.58 -14.83 14.43
C ILE A 347 1.37 -14.51 15.71
N PHE A 348 1.67 -13.22 15.92
CA PHE A 348 2.63 -12.83 16.96
C PHE A 348 1.96 -12.28 18.21
N GLY A 349 0.65 -11.95 18.14
CA GLY A 349 -0.12 -11.44 19.25
C GLY A 349 0.28 -10.03 19.68
N ARG A 350 -0.32 -9.55 20.78
CA ARG A 350 -0.17 -8.15 21.23
C ARG A 350 1.22 -7.80 21.75
N SER A 351 1.88 -8.73 22.45
CA SER A 351 3.14 -8.46 23.14
C SER A 351 4.27 -8.08 22.19
N ALA A 352 4.35 -8.72 21.02
CA ALA A 352 5.38 -8.45 20.01
C ALA A 352 4.87 -7.68 18.79
N TYR A 353 3.60 -7.27 18.73
CA TYR A 353 2.94 -6.71 17.56
C TYR A 353 3.71 -5.57 16.90
N ASN A 354 4.08 -4.54 17.67
CA ASN A 354 4.72 -3.35 17.08
C ASN A 354 6.10 -3.68 16.49
N THR A 355 6.86 -4.55 17.18
CA THR A 355 8.21 -4.93 16.72
C THR A 355 8.12 -5.84 15.49
N THR A 356 7.25 -6.85 15.53
CA THR A 356 7.08 -7.79 14.40
C THR A 356 6.50 -7.10 13.18
N LEU A 357 5.50 -6.22 13.34
CA LEU A 357 4.98 -5.41 12.25
C LEU A 357 6.07 -4.51 11.66
N GLY A 358 6.90 -3.88 12.50
CA GLY A 358 8.03 -3.09 12.03
C GLY A 358 9.01 -3.90 11.19
N ILE A 359 9.33 -5.12 11.60
CA ILE A 359 10.20 -6.03 10.83
C ILE A 359 9.52 -6.47 9.53
N MET A 360 8.23 -6.80 9.55
CA MET A 360 7.47 -7.13 8.33
C MET A 360 7.47 -5.96 7.33
N MET A 361 7.30 -4.73 7.80
CA MET A 361 7.38 -3.53 6.95
C MET A 361 8.79 -3.30 6.38
N ALA A 362 9.84 -3.64 7.15
CA ALA A 362 11.21 -3.61 6.63
C ALA A 362 11.42 -4.68 5.55
N MET A 363 10.89 -5.89 5.72
CA MET A 363 10.94 -6.94 4.68
C MET A 363 10.17 -6.54 3.43
N LEU A 364 9.02 -5.88 3.59
CA LEU A 364 8.27 -5.28 2.47
C LEU A 364 9.13 -4.26 1.72
N SER A 365 9.86 -3.40 2.43
CA SER A 365 10.75 -2.41 1.79
C SER A 365 11.86 -3.09 1.01
N VAL A 366 12.47 -4.16 1.55
CA VAL A 366 13.48 -4.97 0.84
C VAL A 366 12.90 -5.64 -0.39
N GLY A 367 11.73 -6.28 -0.27
CA GLY A 367 11.01 -6.85 -1.41
C GLY A 367 10.67 -5.81 -2.46
N GLY A 368 10.19 -4.64 -2.03
CA GLY A 368 9.79 -3.53 -2.89
C GLY A 368 10.95 -2.95 -3.70
N LEU A 369 12.11 -2.74 -3.06
CA LEU A 369 13.29 -2.18 -3.73
C LEU A 369 13.85 -3.11 -4.82
N LEU A 370 13.68 -4.42 -4.66
CA LEU A 370 14.17 -5.43 -5.61
C LEU A 370 13.18 -5.70 -6.75
N SER A 371 11.87 -5.63 -6.49
CA SER A 371 10.82 -6.14 -7.36
C SER A 371 10.82 -5.51 -8.76
N SER A 372 10.71 -4.19 -8.85
CA SER A 372 10.60 -3.49 -10.13
C SER A 372 11.90 -3.50 -10.95
N PRO A 373 13.09 -3.28 -10.38
CA PRO A 373 14.35 -3.45 -11.09
C PRO A 373 14.54 -4.87 -11.63
N LEU A 374 14.29 -5.90 -10.81
CA LEU A 374 14.38 -7.30 -11.25
C LEU A 374 13.56 -7.55 -12.52
N VAL A 375 12.33 -7.04 -12.55
CA VAL A 375 11.41 -7.22 -13.68
C VAL A 375 11.88 -6.46 -14.91
N ASN A 376 12.25 -5.20 -14.76
CA ASN A 376 12.55 -4.34 -15.91
C ASN A 376 13.96 -4.58 -16.47
N PHE A 377 14.97 -4.91 -15.66
CA PHE A 377 16.26 -5.38 -16.16
C PHE A 377 16.16 -6.72 -16.86
N SER A 378 15.29 -7.63 -16.39
CA SER A 378 15.01 -8.87 -17.14
C SER A 378 14.40 -8.59 -18.50
N PHE A 379 13.53 -7.59 -18.61
CA PHE A 379 13.02 -7.13 -19.90
C PHE A 379 14.12 -6.55 -20.78
N ASP A 380 14.97 -5.66 -20.25
CA ASP A 380 16.07 -5.07 -21.00
C ASP A 380 17.02 -6.14 -21.58
N ALA A 381 17.26 -7.23 -20.82
CA ALA A 381 18.11 -8.32 -21.23
C ALA A 381 17.47 -9.29 -22.24
N THR A 382 16.13 -9.44 -22.22
CA THR A 382 15.44 -10.51 -22.98
C THR A 382 14.45 -10.01 -24.01
N GLY A 383 14.09 -8.71 -23.99
CA GLY A 383 13.07 -8.11 -24.84
C GLY A 383 11.64 -8.55 -24.51
N SER A 384 11.42 -9.28 -23.40
CA SER A 384 10.10 -9.80 -23.05
C SER A 384 9.90 -9.96 -21.54
N TYR A 385 8.72 -9.65 -21.05
CA TYR A 385 8.33 -9.93 -19.65
C TYR A 385 8.02 -11.41 -19.39
N THR A 386 7.83 -12.25 -20.40
CA THR A 386 7.39 -13.64 -20.21
C THR A 386 8.30 -14.42 -19.27
N ARG A 387 9.63 -14.31 -19.44
CA ARG A 387 10.60 -15.05 -18.61
C ARG A 387 10.52 -14.64 -17.16
N ILE A 388 10.46 -13.34 -16.91
CA ILE A 388 10.41 -12.84 -15.52
C ILE A 388 9.05 -13.11 -14.86
N LEU A 389 7.95 -13.11 -15.62
CA LEU A 389 6.64 -13.50 -15.10
C LEU A 389 6.64 -14.96 -14.65
N ILE A 390 7.31 -15.86 -15.38
CA ILE A 390 7.49 -17.27 -14.95
C ILE A 390 8.27 -17.31 -13.63
N VAL A 391 9.37 -16.53 -13.52
CA VAL A 391 10.14 -16.46 -12.28
C VAL A 391 9.30 -15.93 -11.12
N LEU A 392 8.48 -14.89 -11.36
CA LEU A 392 7.58 -14.36 -10.34
C LEU A 392 6.49 -15.36 -9.94
N ALA A 393 5.99 -16.17 -10.88
CA ALA A 393 5.06 -17.26 -10.56
C ALA A 393 5.74 -18.33 -9.68
N VAL A 394 6.99 -18.69 -9.99
CA VAL A 394 7.78 -19.59 -9.13
C VAL A 394 8.00 -18.98 -7.75
N ILE A 395 8.34 -17.69 -7.65
CA ILE A 395 8.50 -16.99 -6.37
C ILE A 395 7.17 -17.03 -5.57
N ALA A 396 6.02 -16.79 -6.21
CA ALA A 396 4.72 -16.86 -5.54
C ALA A 396 4.36 -18.29 -5.09
N ALA A 397 4.76 -19.32 -5.85
CA ALA A 397 4.60 -20.72 -5.44
C ALA A 397 5.52 -21.09 -4.26
N VAL A 398 6.79 -20.63 -4.30
CA VAL A 398 7.76 -20.82 -3.21
C VAL A 398 7.31 -20.07 -1.95
N ASP A 399 6.72 -18.89 -2.07
CA ASP A 399 6.13 -18.16 -0.96
C ASP A 399 5.12 -19.01 -0.18
N ALA A 400 4.23 -19.72 -0.88
CA ALA A 400 3.29 -20.65 -0.24
C ALA A 400 4.02 -21.76 0.54
N LEU A 401 5.18 -22.23 0.04
CA LEU A 401 6.00 -23.25 0.74
C LEU A 401 6.66 -22.71 2.00
N PHE A 402 6.84 -21.41 2.15
CA PHE A 402 7.30 -20.76 3.38
C PHE A 402 6.13 -20.47 4.34
N LEU A 403 5.02 -19.94 3.85
CA LEU A 403 3.89 -19.52 4.68
C LEU A 403 3.10 -20.71 5.25
N LEU A 404 2.86 -21.77 4.47
CA LEU A 404 2.11 -22.93 4.94
C LEU A 404 2.77 -23.62 6.16
N PRO A 405 4.08 -23.95 6.13
CA PRO A 405 4.75 -24.50 7.32
C PRO A 405 4.82 -23.49 8.49
N ALA A 406 4.95 -22.18 8.18
CA ALA A 406 4.96 -21.15 9.23
C ALA A 406 3.64 -21.15 10.00
N PHE A 407 2.52 -21.17 9.30
CA PHE A 407 1.18 -21.16 9.89
C PHE A 407 0.88 -22.46 10.66
N HIS A 408 1.32 -23.61 10.14
CA HIS A 408 1.21 -24.88 10.86
C HIS A 408 2.04 -24.89 12.14
N ALA A 409 3.29 -24.42 12.09
CA ALA A 409 4.18 -24.38 13.24
C ALA A 409 3.69 -23.41 14.32
N GLU A 410 3.14 -22.25 13.93
CA GLU A 410 2.49 -21.30 14.83
C GLU A 410 1.28 -21.94 15.51
N ALA A 411 0.36 -22.51 14.73
CA ALA A 411 -0.86 -23.12 15.26
C ALA A 411 -0.57 -24.29 16.23
N LYS A 412 0.47 -25.07 15.94
CA LYS A 412 0.94 -26.13 16.84
C LYS A 412 1.47 -25.53 18.14
N TYR A 413 2.36 -24.54 18.05
CA TYR A 413 2.97 -23.90 19.21
C TYR A 413 1.93 -23.20 20.09
N ARG A 414 0.95 -22.55 19.50
CA ARG A 414 -0.16 -21.91 20.20
C ARG A 414 -0.99 -22.93 21.00
N ARG A 415 -1.31 -24.08 20.41
CA ARG A 415 -2.01 -25.17 21.12
C ARG A 415 -1.20 -25.72 22.30
N GLU A 416 0.12 -25.84 22.16
CA GLU A 416 1.02 -26.26 23.22
C GLU A 416 1.00 -25.27 24.39
N LEU A 417 1.01 -23.96 24.12
CA LEU A 417 0.91 -22.92 25.15
C LEU A 417 -0.47 -22.90 25.82
N GLU A 418 -1.54 -23.09 25.09
CA GLU A 418 -2.90 -23.18 25.64
C GLU A 418 -3.05 -24.41 26.55
N ALA A 419 -2.47 -25.55 26.17
CA ALA A 419 -2.50 -26.79 26.95
C ALA A 419 -1.65 -26.70 28.22
N SER A 420 -0.55 -25.93 28.22
CA SER A 420 0.32 -25.72 29.37
C SER A 420 -0.17 -24.67 30.39
N GLY A 421 -1.29 -24.01 30.10
CA GLY A 421 -1.83 -22.93 30.93
C GLY A 421 -1.05 -21.59 30.83
N GLN A 422 0.01 -21.54 30.05
CA GLN A 422 0.88 -20.35 29.91
C GLN A 422 0.33 -19.29 28.94
N ALA A 423 -0.79 -19.54 28.28
CA ALA A 423 -1.39 -18.62 27.32
C ALA A 423 -1.94 -17.33 27.97
N GLY A 424 -2.09 -17.26 29.29
CA GLY A 424 -2.62 -16.13 30.04
C GLY A 424 -1.60 -15.27 30.77
N ASP A 425 -0.37 -15.78 31.02
CA ASP A 425 0.59 -15.16 31.93
C ASP A 425 1.68 -14.30 31.30
N ALA A 426 1.60 -14.01 30.02
CA ALA A 426 2.48 -13.03 29.39
C ALA A 426 1.99 -11.59 29.65
N ALA A 427 1.83 -11.24 30.95
CA ALA A 427 1.72 -9.84 31.36
C ALA A 427 3.06 -9.13 31.14
N PRO A 428 3.08 -7.87 30.68
CA PRO A 428 4.31 -7.13 30.49
C PRO A 428 4.97 -6.90 31.87
N GLU A 429 6.14 -7.47 32.10
CA GLU A 429 7.04 -6.91 33.09
C GLU A 429 7.35 -5.45 32.70
N LYS A 430 7.27 -4.59 33.71
CA LYS A 430 7.33 -3.12 33.71
C LYS A 430 8.48 -2.52 32.93
#